data_907017b15a3dd5e32ccc0a0f8498b9a1
#
_entry.id   907017b15a3dd5e32ccc0a0f8498b9a1
#
_cell.length_a   1.000
_cell.length_b   1.000
_cell.length_c   1.000
_cell.angle_alpha   90.00
_cell.angle_beta   90.00
_cell.angle_gamma   90.00
#
_symmetry.space_group_name_H-M   'P 1'
#
loop_
_entity.id
_entity.type
_entity.pdbx_description
1 polymer ?
#
loop_
_entity_poly.entity_id
_entity_poly.type
_entity_poly.pdbx_seq_one_letter_code
_entity_poly.pdbx_strand_id
1 'polypeptide(L)'
;MNNNYKSGFISIIGRTNVGKSTLLNTLIGQKISIISNRPQTTRNNIRCIRTTDTSQMVFIDTPGFHKPHNKLGEIMNTAVKDSITGTDAVLFVVEPKGEPDQKELELISKFRQEKVPAILVINKIDTVSEKAQLLGRVSEMYRYYDFTAAVPVSAETG
;
A
#
# COMPACT_ATOMS: atom_id res chain seq x y z
N MET A 1 5.25 29.55 17.70
CA MET A 1 5.30 28.67 16.51
C MET A 1 5.24 27.23 17.00
N ASN A 2 4.19 26.51 16.61
CA ASN A 2 4.04 25.11 17.04
C ASN A 2 5.12 24.26 16.36
N ASN A 3 6.13 23.90 17.14
CA ASN A 3 7.31 23.14 16.71
C ASN A 3 7.00 21.64 16.45
N ASN A 4 5.76 21.29 16.13
CA ASN A 4 5.29 19.91 16.04
C ASN A 4 4.70 19.57 14.65
N TYR A 5 5.01 20.38 13.62
CA TYR A 5 4.61 20.08 12.26
C TYR A 5 5.45 18.93 11.70
N LYS A 6 4.79 17.89 11.21
CA LYS A 6 5.44 16.68 10.67
C LYS A 6 5.24 16.60 9.17
N SER A 7 6.27 16.18 8.47
CA SER A 7 6.17 15.89 7.03
C SER A 7 6.89 14.58 6.70
N GLY A 8 6.41 13.89 5.69
CA GLY A 8 7.04 12.63 5.28
C GLY A 8 6.49 12.07 3.97
N PHE A 9 7.28 11.18 3.39
CA PHE A 9 6.93 10.41 2.19
C PHE A 9 6.36 9.06 2.59
N ILE A 10 5.21 8.72 2.01
CA ILE A 10 4.49 7.48 2.30
C ILE A 10 4.27 6.74 0.99
N SER A 11 4.88 5.57 0.84
CA SER A 11 4.68 4.73 -0.33
C SER A 11 3.50 3.78 -0.13
N ILE A 12 2.61 3.70 -1.13
CA ILE A 12 1.48 2.78 -1.15
C ILE A 12 1.87 1.57 -2.00
N ILE A 13 2.06 0.44 -1.35
CA ILE A 13 2.63 -0.78 -1.93
C ILE A 13 1.61 -1.92 -1.84
N GLY A 14 1.60 -2.80 -2.81
CA GLY A 14 0.75 -4.00 -2.83
C GLY A 14 0.62 -4.57 -4.23
N ARG A 15 0.01 -5.73 -4.33
CA ARG A 15 -0.25 -6.41 -5.61
C ARG A 15 -1.16 -5.58 -6.52
N THR A 16 -1.24 -5.98 -7.78
CA THR A 16 -2.25 -5.43 -8.71
C THR A 16 -3.66 -5.68 -8.18
N ASN A 17 -4.56 -4.72 -8.40
CA ASN A 17 -5.99 -4.80 -8.07
C ASN A 17 -6.35 -4.95 -6.58
N VAL A 18 -5.43 -4.74 -5.64
CA VAL A 18 -5.76 -4.72 -4.20
C VAL A 18 -6.44 -3.40 -3.75
N GLY A 19 -6.54 -2.40 -4.65
CA GLY A 19 -7.25 -1.15 -4.39
C GLY A 19 -6.37 0.03 -3.95
N LYS A 20 -5.05 0.04 -4.26
CA LYS A 20 -4.13 1.12 -3.91
C LYS A 20 -4.59 2.49 -4.39
N SER A 21 -4.89 2.62 -5.68
CA SER A 21 -5.32 3.89 -6.28
C SER A 21 -6.69 4.34 -5.75
N THR A 22 -7.59 3.40 -5.46
CA THR A 22 -8.87 3.71 -4.81
C THR A 22 -8.65 4.25 -3.41
N LEU A 23 -7.81 3.59 -2.62
CA LEU A 23 -7.42 4.03 -1.27
C LEU A 23 -6.80 5.43 -1.31
N LEU A 24 -5.87 5.69 -2.24
CA LEU A 24 -5.26 7.01 -2.37
C LEU A 24 -6.30 8.09 -2.68
N ASN A 25 -7.20 7.84 -3.63
CA ASN A 25 -8.26 8.80 -3.98
C ASN A 25 -9.15 9.11 -2.78
N THR A 26 -9.50 8.11 -1.97
CA THR A 26 -10.28 8.29 -0.74
C THR A 26 -9.51 9.09 0.31
N LEU A 27 -8.21 8.79 0.51
CA LEU A 27 -7.36 9.51 1.45
C LEU A 27 -7.17 10.99 1.08
N ILE A 28 -7.07 11.29 -0.20
CA ILE A 28 -6.90 12.67 -0.69
C ILE A 28 -8.24 13.40 -0.79
N GLY A 29 -9.36 12.67 -0.93
CA GLY A 29 -10.69 13.25 -1.14
C GLY A 29 -10.93 13.74 -2.58
N GLN A 30 -10.10 13.33 -3.54
CA GLN A 30 -10.18 13.70 -4.94
C GLN A 30 -9.78 12.53 -5.85
N LYS A 31 -10.34 12.47 -7.04
CA LYS A 31 -9.95 11.47 -8.05
C LYS A 31 -8.67 11.90 -8.76
N ILE A 32 -7.54 11.48 -8.25
CA ILE A 32 -6.20 11.78 -8.79
C ILE A 32 -5.64 10.58 -9.55
N SER A 33 -5.77 9.39 -8.97
CA SER A 33 -5.28 8.15 -9.59
C SER A 33 -6.37 7.48 -10.41
N ILE A 34 -5.96 6.84 -11.52
CA ILE A 34 -6.88 6.09 -12.39
C ILE A 34 -7.29 4.80 -11.69
N ILE A 35 -8.60 4.59 -11.56
CA ILE A 35 -9.19 3.36 -11.04
C ILE A 35 -9.65 2.51 -12.22
N SER A 36 -9.18 1.27 -12.29
CA SER A 36 -9.60 0.30 -13.32
C SER A 36 -9.45 -1.13 -12.79
N ASN A 37 -10.35 -1.99 -13.23
CA ASN A 37 -10.26 -3.43 -12.96
C ASN A 37 -9.19 -4.12 -13.84
N ARG A 38 -8.57 -3.40 -14.77
CA ARG A 38 -7.50 -3.94 -15.60
C ARG A 38 -6.19 -3.94 -14.82
N PRO A 39 -5.38 -5.01 -14.91
CA PRO A 39 -4.02 -5.02 -14.37
C PRO A 39 -3.19 -3.86 -14.93
N GLN A 40 -2.23 -3.36 -14.14
CA GLN A 40 -1.28 -2.32 -14.56
C GLN A 40 -1.93 -0.95 -14.89
N THR A 41 -2.95 -0.56 -14.11
CA THR A 41 -3.60 0.75 -14.24
C THR A 41 -2.61 1.90 -14.00
N THR A 42 -1.82 1.81 -12.94
CA THR A 42 -0.73 2.75 -12.63
C THR A 42 0.57 2.22 -13.23
N ARG A 43 1.18 2.95 -14.15
CA ARG A 43 2.45 2.57 -14.80
C ARG A 43 3.66 3.28 -14.22
N ASN A 44 3.49 4.50 -13.76
CA ASN A 44 4.50 5.32 -13.11
C ASN A 44 4.04 5.70 -11.70
N ASN A 45 4.98 6.02 -10.82
CA ASN A 45 4.66 6.50 -9.48
C ASN A 45 3.93 7.85 -9.57
N ILE A 46 2.75 7.93 -8.97
CA ILE A 46 1.97 9.18 -8.85
C ILE A 46 2.21 9.73 -7.46
N ARG A 47 2.57 11.00 -7.37
CA ARG A 47 2.76 11.70 -6.09
C ARG A 47 1.58 12.61 -5.80
N CYS A 48 1.03 12.46 -4.61
CA CYS A 48 -0.09 13.27 -4.13
C CYS A 48 0.23 13.85 -2.76
N ILE A 49 -0.14 15.08 -2.54
CA ILE A 49 0.16 15.77 -1.27
C ILE A 49 -1.14 16.00 -0.52
N ARG A 50 -1.16 15.60 0.74
CA ARG A 50 -2.21 15.97 1.69
C ARG A 50 -1.60 16.80 2.81
N THR A 51 -2.09 18.03 2.94
CA THR A 51 -1.68 18.97 3.99
C THR A 51 -2.81 19.12 5.00
N THR A 52 -2.45 19.07 6.27
CA THR A 52 -3.33 19.36 7.41
C THR A 52 -2.69 20.47 8.25
N ASP A 53 -3.36 20.92 9.30
CA ASP A 53 -2.81 21.96 10.20
C ASP A 53 -1.54 21.52 10.92
N THR A 54 -1.30 20.20 11.04
CA THR A 54 -0.20 19.63 11.83
C THR A 54 0.76 18.77 11.02
N SER A 55 0.44 18.49 9.74
CA SER A 55 1.26 17.58 8.94
C SER A 55 1.12 17.79 7.44
N GLN A 56 2.16 17.37 6.71
CA GLN A 56 2.14 17.24 5.26
C GLN A 56 2.61 15.84 4.87
N MET A 57 1.75 15.08 4.21
CA MET A 57 2.02 13.73 3.75
C MET A 57 2.11 13.71 2.22
N VAL A 58 3.23 13.20 1.70
CA VAL A 58 3.43 12.98 0.27
C VAL A 58 3.23 11.51 0.00
N PHE A 59 2.06 11.16 -0.54
CA PHE A 59 1.75 9.79 -0.94
C PHE A 59 2.34 9.47 -2.31
N ILE A 60 2.93 8.29 -2.43
CA ILE A 60 3.47 7.74 -3.68
C ILE A 60 2.63 6.52 -4.04
N ASP A 61 1.71 6.67 -5.03
CA ASP A 61 0.97 5.54 -5.60
C ASP A 61 1.88 4.80 -6.58
N THR A 62 2.11 3.53 -6.31
CA THR A 62 3.02 2.72 -7.10
C THR A 62 2.26 1.78 -8.05
N PRO A 63 2.90 1.35 -9.15
CA PRO A 63 2.39 0.22 -9.92
C PRO A 63 2.11 -0.99 -9.03
N GLY A 64 1.09 -1.78 -9.36
CA GLY A 64 0.84 -3.03 -8.65
C GLY A 64 1.97 -4.03 -8.88
N PHE A 65 2.50 -4.60 -7.80
CA PHE A 65 3.51 -5.64 -7.87
C PHE A 65 2.91 -6.94 -8.42
N HIS A 66 3.50 -7.51 -9.47
CA HIS A 66 2.96 -8.67 -10.16
C HIS A 66 4.07 -9.55 -10.76
N LYS A 67 3.73 -10.75 -11.23
CA LYS A 67 4.67 -11.57 -11.96
C LYS A 67 4.96 -10.90 -13.33
N PRO A 68 6.21 -10.52 -13.63
CA PRO A 68 6.51 -9.88 -14.90
C PRO A 68 6.37 -10.89 -16.04
N HIS A 69 5.65 -10.50 -17.09
CA HIS A 69 5.54 -11.29 -18.33
C HIS A 69 6.34 -10.68 -19.47
N ASN A 70 6.84 -9.46 -19.27
CA ASN A 70 7.61 -8.72 -20.27
C ASN A 70 8.51 -7.68 -19.56
N LYS A 71 9.37 -7.03 -20.35
CA LYS A 71 10.31 -6.03 -19.89
C LYS A 71 9.65 -4.84 -19.16
N LEU A 72 8.44 -4.45 -19.57
CA LEU A 72 7.66 -3.39 -18.88
C LEU A 72 7.29 -3.82 -17.46
N GLY A 73 6.86 -5.07 -17.28
CA GLY A 73 6.54 -5.60 -15.95
C GLY A 73 7.75 -5.62 -15.01
N GLU A 74 8.94 -5.92 -15.52
CA GLU A 74 10.18 -5.85 -14.73
C GLU A 74 10.50 -4.42 -14.30
N ILE A 75 10.37 -3.44 -15.21
CA ILE A 75 10.56 -2.02 -14.90
C ILE A 75 9.57 -1.56 -13.83
N MET A 76 8.30 -1.94 -13.94
CA MET A 76 7.27 -1.60 -12.95
C MET A 76 7.59 -2.19 -11.57
N ASN A 77 8.02 -3.45 -11.50
CA ASN A 77 8.42 -4.08 -10.25
C ASN A 77 9.66 -3.40 -9.63
N THR A 78 10.61 -2.99 -10.45
CA THR A 78 11.76 -2.20 -9.99
C THR A 78 11.31 -0.86 -9.43
N ALA A 79 10.41 -0.13 -10.10
CA ALA A 79 9.86 1.12 -9.62
C ALA A 79 9.14 0.97 -8.26
N VAL A 80 8.46 -0.16 -8.02
CA VAL A 80 7.87 -0.47 -6.71
C VAL A 80 8.94 -0.65 -5.65
N LYS A 81 9.98 -1.43 -5.92
CA LYS A 81 11.08 -1.65 -4.96
C LYS A 81 11.84 -0.36 -4.66
N ASP A 82 12.08 0.46 -5.67
CA ASP A 82 12.78 1.74 -5.52
C ASP A 82 11.95 2.76 -4.71
N SER A 83 10.62 2.69 -4.81
CA SER A 83 9.75 3.58 -4.04
C SER A 83 9.75 3.30 -2.53
N ILE A 84 10.25 2.15 -2.10
CA ILE A 84 10.41 1.82 -0.67
C ILE A 84 11.66 2.50 -0.11
N THR A 85 12.71 2.59 -0.92
CA THR A 85 13.97 3.19 -0.51
C THR A 85 13.81 4.70 -0.33
N GLY A 86 14.14 5.21 0.86
CA GLY A 86 14.05 6.64 1.18
C GLY A 86 12.63 7.14 1.48
N THR A 87 11.65 6.23 1.65
CA THR A 87 10.33 6.60 2.18
C THR A 87 10.31 6.54 3.71
N ASP A 88 9.50 7.38 4.36
CA ASP A 88 9.39 7.43 5.82
C ASP A 88 8.45 6.36 6.37
N ALA A 89 7.49 5.91 5.55
CA ALA A 89 6.57 4.83 5.90
C ALA A 89 5.99 4.16 4.65
N VAL A 90 5.49 2.95 4.83
CA VAL A 90 4.80 2.17 3.79
C VAL A 90 3.38 1.86 4.23
N LEU A 91 2.40 2.08 3.34
CA LEU A 91 1.07 1.48 3.43
C LEU A 91 1.10 0.20 2.59
N PHE A 92 1.18 -0.94 3.25
CA PHE A 92 1.17 -2.24 2.57
C PHE A 92 -0.26 -2.74 2.43
N VAL A 93 -0.80 -2.62 1.22
CA VAL A 93 -2.20 -2.91 0.93
C VAL A 93 -2.35 -4.35 0.45
N VAL A 94 -3.16 -5.12 1.18
CA VAL A 94 -3.47 -6.53 0.89
C VAL A 94 -4.97 -6.77 0.88
N GLU A 95 -5.39 -7.88 0.28
CA GLU A 95 -6.77 -8.34 0.37
C GLU A 95 -7.03 -9.13 1.67
N PRO A 96 -8.30 -9.19 2.13
CA PRO A 96 -8.65 -9.81 3.40
C PRO A 96 -8.61 -11.34 3.36
N LYS A 97 -8.49 -11.93 2.18
CA LYS A 97 -8.48 -13.39 1.94
C LYS A 97 -7.17 -13.83 1.30
N GLY A 98 -6.85 -15.11 1.49
CA GLY A 98 -5.68 -15.75 0.92
C GLY A 98 -4.46 -15.67 1.83
N GLU A 99 -3.53 -16.57 1.60
CA GLU A 99 -2.21 -16.56 2.23
C GLU A 99 -1.29 -15.58 1.53
N PRO A 100 -0.24 -15.06 2.21
CA PRO A 100 0.78 -14.26 1.56
C PRO A 100 1.45 -15.05 0.45
N ASP A 101 1.42 -14.52 -0.75
CA ASP A 101 2.15 -15.15 -1.85
C ASP A 101 3.63 -14.73 -1.85
N GLN A 102 4.42 -15.39 -2.70
CA GLN A 102 5.85 -15.11 -2.79
C GLN A 102 6.16 -13.64 -3.07
N LYS A 103 5.27 -12.94 -3.79
CA LYS A 103 5.43 -11.52 -4.14
C LYS A 103 5.24 -10.60 -2.93
N GLU A 104 4.23 -10.89 -2.12
CA GLU A 104 4.02 -10.18 -0.86
C GLU A 104 5.21 -10.41 0.08
N LEU A 105 5.74 -11.64 0.13
CA LEU A 105 6.92 -11.97 0.93
C LEU A 105 8.20 -11.28 0.43
N GLU A 106 8.38 -11.14 -0.89
CA GLU A 106 9.48 -10.36 -1.46
C GLU A 106 9.41 -8.89 -1.03
N LEU A 107 8.21 -8.27 -1.05
CA LEU A 107 8.02 -6.89 -0.61
C LEU A 107 8.31 -6.74 0.90
N ILE A 108 7.82 -7.66 1.71
CA ILE A 108 8.08 -7.70 3.15
C ILE A 108 9.58 -7.82 3.43
N SER A 109 10.29 -8.65 2.67
CA SER A 109 11.75 -8.76 2.78
C SER A 109 12.43 -7.42 2.48
N LYS A 110 11.93 -6.67 1.49
CA LYS A 110 12.45 -5.34 1.18
C LYS A 110 12.18 -4.34 2.31
N PHE A 111 10.99 -4.36 2.94
CA PHE A 111 10.70 -3.51 4.11
C PHE A 111 11.69 -3.76 5.24
N ARG A 112 12.04 -5.03 5.48
CA ARG A 112 13.01 -5.44 6.49
C ARG A 112 14.43 -4.94 6.17
N GLN A 113 14.86 -5.05 4.90
CA GLN A 113 16.15 -4.56 4.45
C GLN A 113 16.29 -3.04 4.63
N GLU A 114 15.27 -2.30 4.25
CA GLU A 114 15.23 -0.83 4.36
C GLU A 114 14.89 -0.35 5.78
N LYS A 115 14.48 -1.24 6.68
CA LYS A 115 14.04 -0.93 8.05
C LYS A 115 12.93 0.13 8.08
N VAL A 116 12.05 0.13 7.08
CA VAL A 116 10.99 1.12 6.93
C VAL A 116 9.77 0.73 7.76
N PRO A 117 9.18 1.63 8.54
CA PRO A 117 7.91 1.36 9.20
C PRO A 117 6.82 1.04 8.19
N ALA A 118 6.07 -0.03 8.41
CA ALA A 118 4.97 -0.41 7.53
C ALA A 118 3.66 -0.55 8.30
N ILE A 119 2.59 -0.02 7.72
CA ILE A 119 1.22 -0.19 8.18
C ILE A 119 0.56 -1.20 7.25
N LEU A 120 0.02 -2.28 7.82
CA LEU A 120 -0.74 -3.27 7.07
C LEU A 120 -2.16 -2.73 6.84
N VAL A 121 -2.51 -2.51 5.59
CA VAL A 121 -3.87 -2.08 5.20
C VAL A 121 -4.59 -3.26 4.56
N ILE A 122 -5.59 -3.81 5.24
CA ILE A 122 -6.42 -4.88 4.71
C ILE A 122 -7.63 -4.25 4.05
N ASN A 123 -7.56 -4.10 2.73
CA ASN A 123 -8.61 -3.46 1.95
C ASN A 123 -9.67 -4.46 1.47
N LYS A 124 -10.81 -3.96 1.00
CA LYS A 124 -11.97 -4.74 0.51
C LYS A 124 -12.61 -5.59 1.59
N ILE A 125 -12.69 -5.08 2.83
CA ILE A 125 -13.34 -5.80 3.93
C ILE A 125 -14.84 -6.00 3.70
N ASP A 126 -15.46 -5.22 2.81
CA ASP A 126 -16.83 -5.40 2.31
C ASP A 126 -17.05 -6.75 1.63
N THR A 127 -15.99 -7.41 1.17
CA THR A 127 -16.04 -8.74 0.55
C THR A 127 -15.99 -9.90 1.56
N VAL A 128 -15.90 -9.60 2.86
CA VAL A 128 -15.76 -10.59 3.94
C VAL A 128 -16.92 -10.46 4.92
N SER A 129 -17.65 -11.54 5.11
CA SER A 129 -18.77 -11.60 6.06
C SER A 129 -18.36 -11.90 7.51
N GLU A 130 -17.21 -12.56 7.71
CA GLU A 130 -16.78 -13.03 9.02
C GLU A 130 -15.53 -12.31 9.52
N LYS A 131 -15.65 -11.66 10.69
CA LYS A 131 -14.53 -11.00 11.36
C LYS A 131 -13.36 -11.93 11.68
N ALA A 132 -13.63 -13.22 11.91
CA ALA A 132 -12.60 -14.22 12.19
C ALA A 132 -11.59 -14.35 11.03
N GLN A 133 -12.04 -14.23 9.78
CA GLN A 133 -11.16 -14.27 8.61
C GLN A 133 -10.19 -13.08 8.59
N LEU A 134 -10.65 -11.88 8.96
CA LEU A 134 -9.80 -10.70 9.06
C LEU A 134 -8.74 -10.86 10.15
N LEU A 135 -9.13 -11.34 11.33
CA LEU A 135 -8.21 -11.60 12.43
C LEU A 135 -7.17 -12.65 12.05
N GLY A 136 -7.59 -13.73 11.36
CA GLY A 136 -6.69 -14.74 10.83
C GLY A 136 -5.66 -14.15 9.87
N ARG A 137 -6.10 -13.30 8.92
CA ARG A 137 -5.22 -12.62 7.97
C ARG A 137 -4.22 -11.68 8.67
N VAL A 138 -4.67 -10.90 9.65
CA VAL A 138 -3.79 -10.05 10.46
C VAL A 138 -2.73 -10.89 11.17
N SER A 139 -3.16 -11.91 11.91
CA SER A 139 -2.24 -12.77 12.69
C SER A 139 -1.21 -13.44 11.80
N GLU A 140 -1.61 -13.87 10.61
CA GLU A 140 -0.71 -14.48 9.65
C GLU A 140 0.33 -13.49 9.13
N MET A 141 -0.07 -12.28 8.75
CA MET A 141 0.84 -11.26 8.23
C MET A 141 1.89 -10.84 9.27
N TYR A 142 1.50 -10.76 10.55
CA TYR A 142 2.44 -10.45 11.64
C TYR A 142 3.51 -11.53 11.88
N ARG A 143 3.34 -12.75 11.38
CA ARG A 143 4.41 -13.76 11.41
C ARG A 143 5.59 -13.40 10.50
N TYR A 144 5.32 -12.61 9.47
CA TYR A 144 6.34 -12.24 8.47
C TYR A 144 6.98 -10.89 8.72
N TYR A 145 6.27 -9.96 9.37
CA TYR A 145 6.78 -8.61 9.63
C TYR A 145 6.09 -7.99 10.84
N ASP A 146 6.85 -7.22 11.62
CA ASP A 146 6.33 -6.44 12.74
C ASP A 146 5.74 -5.11 12.23
N PHE A 147 4.48 -5.17 11.79
CA PHE A 147 3.79 -3.99 11.29
C PHE A 147 3.48 -3.02 12.42
N THR A 148 3.68 -1.73 12.19
CA THR A 148 3.37 -0.66 13.16
C THR A 148 1.88 -0.66 13.55
N ALA A 149 1.01 -0.98 12.60
CA ALA A 149 -0.42 -1.15 12.84
C ALA A 149 -1.05 -2.01 11.73
N ALA A 150 -2.22 -2.59 12.00
CA ALA A 150 -3.07 -3.20 10.99
C ALA A 150 -4.41 -2.48 10.95
N VAL A 151 -4.81 -2.02 9.76
CA VAL A 151 -6.00 -1.21 9.54
C VAL A 151 -6.89 -1.87 8.49
N PRO A 152 -8.01 -2.48 8.90
CA PRO A 152 -9.00 -2.98 7.95
C PRO A 152 -9.82 -1.82 7.40
N VAL A 153 -9.98 -1.79 6.07
CA VAL A 153 -10.69 -0.73 5.35
C VAL A 153 -11.49 -1.27 4.17
N SER A 154 -12.50 -0.53 3.76
CA SER A 154 -13.08 -0.61 2.42
C SER A 154 -12.86 0.73 1.73
N ALA A 155 -11.90 0.81 0.85
CA ALA A 155 -11.60 2.04 0.11
C ALA A 155 -12.73 2.44 -0.86
N GLU A 156 -13.64 1.52 -1.16
CA GLU A 156 -14.79 1.75 -2.04
C GLU A 156 -15.99 2.34 -1.29
N THR A 157 -16.23 1.90 -0.06
CA THR A 157 -17.41 2.31 0.72
C THR A 157 -17.12 3.40 1.76
N GLY A 158 -15.87 3.64 2.08
CA GLY A 158 -15.41 4.61 3.09
C GLY A 158 -15.11 3.98 4.43
#